data_298826eaca2f0c71a89cac205204cb25
#
_entry.id   298826eaca2f0c71a89cac205204cb25
#
_cell.length_a   1.000
_cell.length_b   1.000
_cell.length_c   1.000
_cell.angle_alpha   90.00
_cell.angle_beta   90.00
_cell.angle_gamma   90.00
#
_symmetry.space_group_name_H-M   'P 1'
#
loop_
_entity.id
_entity.type
_entity.pdbx_description
1 polymer ?
#
loop_
_entity_poly.entity_id
_entity_poly.type
_entity_poly.pdbx_seq_one_letter_code
_entity_poly.pdbx_strand_id
1 'polypeptide(L)'
;RDRGRIFLLWILVPAFLLISISIIFLRNQIRPIANLASAAEKFGKGQYVAETKPSGAMEIRKAINEFEKMKQRILRHISQRTSMLSGISHDLKTPLTSLKLQIEILNKDGKLDKIKDDINEMQKMIADYLDYSTSQSELSSNKFNLSIMLNEIMHKFSGSKIYLECKKNYFLTGRQHLIKRSILNIIENALKYGNTAEIKVSDTSDKILITIDDDGPGIPEKERERVLRPFYRLDKSRKSSPGSVGLGLSIVQDIVNSHGCLLYTSPSPRDSFRS
;
A
#
# COMPACT_ATOMS: atom_id res chain seq x y z
N ARG A 1 -20.50 -20.30 -67.50
CA ARG A 1 -19.61 -20.46 -66.30
C ARG A 1 -19.51 -19.15 -65.47
N ASP A 2 -19.61 -18.00 -66.08
CA ASP A 2 -19.44 -16.68 -65.41
C ASP A 2 -20.68 -16.19 -64.62
N ARG A 3 -21.90 -16.56 -65.02
CA ARG A 3 -23.13 -16.21 -64.30
C ARG A 3 -23.20 -16.78 -62.88
N GLY A 4 -22.68 -17.99 -62.64
CA GLY A 4 -22.67 -18.59 -61.30
C GLY A 4 -21.65 -17.90 -60.38
N ARG A 5 -20.50 -17.46 -60.89
CA ARG A 5 -19.50 -16.69 -60.12
C ARG A 5 -20.01 -15.29 -59.73
N ILE A 6 -20.70 -14.64 -60.66
CA ILE A 6 -21.29 -13.35 -60.39
C ILE A 6 -22.38 -13.45 -59.32
N PHE A 7 -23.21 -14.48 -59.38
CA PHE A 7 -24.26 -14.76 -58.38
C PHE A 7 -23.67 -15.04 -56.99
N LEU A 8 -22.59 -15.82 -56.90
CA LEU A 8 -21.87 -16.09 -55.67
C LEU A 8 -21.24 -14.81 -55.06
N LEU A 9 -20.66 -13.93 -55.88
CA LEU A 9 -20.12 -12.64 -55.44
C LEU A 9 -21.21 -11.74 -54.90
N TRP A 10 -22.40 -11.70 -55.51
CA TRP A 10 -23.52 -10.91 -55.07
C TRP A 10 -24.06 -11.32 -53.69
N ILE A 11 -23.84 -12.56 -53.27
CA ILE A 11 -24.25 -13.05 -51.94
C ILE A 11 -23.09 -12.90 -50.92
N LEU A 12 -21.87 -13.28 -51.32
CA LEU A 12 -20.72 -13.29 -50.38
C LEU A 12 -20.26 -11.89 -49.98
N VAL A 13 -20.26 -10.91 -50.91
CA VAL A 13 -19.79 -9.55 -50.61
C VAL A 13 -20.67 -8.86 -49.58
N PRO A 14 -22.04 -8.82 -49.73
CA PRO A 14 -22.90 -8.23 -48.72
C PRO A 14 -22.83 -8.97 -47.37
N ALA A 15 -22.75 -10.32 -47.38
CA ALA A 15 -22.63 -11.11 -46.18
C ALA A 15 -21.33 -10.80 -45.41
N PHE A 16 -20.21 -10.72 -46.10
CA PHE A 16 -18.93 -10.31 -45.51
C PHE A 16 -18.96 -8.90 -44.95
N LEU A 17 -19.61 -7.97 -45.66
CA LEU A 17 -19.75 -6.58 -45.24
C LEU A 17 -20.61 -6.47 -43.99
N LEU A 18 -21.74 -7.16 -43.90
CA LEU A 18 -22.60 -7.23 -42.72
C LEU A 18 -21.86 -7.83 -41.49
N ILE A 19 -21.12 -8.93 -41.70
CA ILE A 19 -20.33 -9.54 -40.63
C ILE A 19 -19.26 -8.56 -40.12
N SER A 20 -18.55 -7.89 -41.04
CA SER A 20 -17.53 -6.91 -40.68
C SER A 20 -18.10 -5.73 -39.88
N ILE A 21 -19.25 -5.19 -40.32
CA ILE A 21 -19.94 -4.12 -39.59
C ILE A 21 -20.38 -4.62 -38.20
N SER A 22 -20.94 -5.82 -38.10
CA SER A 22 -21.35 -6.43 -36.83
C SER A 22 -20.17 -6.60 -35.87
N ILE A 23 -19.03 -7.08 -36.35
CA ILE A 23 -17.82 -7.25 -35.53
C ILE A 23 -17.30 -5.90 -35.02
N ILE A 24 -17.24 -4.89 -35.90
CA ILE A 24 -16.81 -3.53 -35.51
C ILE A 24 -17.78 -2.93 -34.47
N PHE A 25 -19.08 -3.08 -34.69
CA PHE A 25 -20.10 -2.59 -33.76
C PHE A 25 -19.99 -3.29 -32.42
N LEU A 26 -19.92 -4.62 -32.39
CA LEU A 26 -19.77 -5.40 -31.15
C LEU A 26 -18.51 -5.02 -30.37
N ARG A 27 -17.39 -4.91 -31.08
CA ARG A 27 -16.11 -4.49 -30.48
C ARG A 27 -16.18 -3.09 -29.86
N ASN A 28 -16.91 -2.18 -30.51
CA ASN A 28 -17.09 -0.81 -30.02
C ASN A 28 -18.01 -0.74 -28.79
N GLN A 29 -18.89 -1.71 -28.57
CA GLN A 29 -19.76 -1.83 -27.40
C GLN A 29 -19.07 -2.56 -26.23
N ILE A 30 -18.32 -3.63 -26.50
CA ILE A 30 -17.72 -4.46 -25.45
C ILE A 30 -16.51 -3.76 -24.79
N ARG A 31 -15.67 -3.06 -25.56
CA ARG A 31 -14.47 -2.40 -25.02
C ARG A 31 -14.75 -1.40 -23.87
N PRO A 32 -15.72 -0.49 -23.95
CA PRO A 32 -16.02 0.41 -22.86
C PRO A 32 -16.46 -0.30 -21.59
N ILE A 33 -17.20 -1.41 -21.71
CA ILE A 33 -17.63 -2.22 -20.55
C ILE A 33 -16.41 -2.88 -19.88
N ALA A 34 -15.52 -3.48 -20.66
CA ALA A 34 -14.29 -4.10 -20.15
C ALA A 34 -13.39 -3.06 -19.46
N ASN A 35 -13.28 -1.86 -20.05
CA ASN A 35 -12.51 -0.77 -19.45
C ASN A 35 -13.12 -0.30 -18.13
N LEU A 36 -14.46 -0.16 -18.05
CA LEU A 36 -15.16 0.21 -16.82
C LEU A 36 -14.97 -0.86 -15.74
N ALA A 37 -15.09 -2.14 -16.09
CA ALA A 37 -14.86 -3.25 -15.16
C ALA A 37 -13.44 -3.24 -14.61
N SER A 38 -12.43 -3.06 -15.48
CA SER A 38 -11.03 -2.94 -15.07
C SER A 38 -10.77 -1.71 -14.20
N ALA A 39 -11.39 -0.58 -14.52
CA ALA A 39 -11.31 0.64 -13.72
C ALA A 39 -11.91 0.44 -12.33
N ALA A 40 -13.08 -0.20 -12.25
CA ALA A 40 -13.75 -0.50 -10.98
C ALA A 40 -12.94 -1.48 -10.13
N GLU A 41 -12.36 -2.52 -10.73
CA GLU A 41 -11.48 -3.47 -10.04
C GLU A 41 -10.24 -2.79 -9.46
N LYS A 42 -9.55 -1.98 -10.28
CA LYS A 42 -8.36 -1.24 -9.82
C LYS A 42 -8.69 -0.27 -8.70
N PHE A 43 -9.80 0.48 -8.85
CA PHE A 43 -10.25 1.41 -7.82
C PHE A 43 -10.62 0.70 -6.52
N GLY A 44 -11.30 -0.45 -6.60
CA GLY A 44 -11.61 -1.29 -5.44
C GLY A 44 -10.37 -1.83 -4.71
N LYS A 45 -9.27 -2.03 -5.45
CA LYS A 45 -7.95 -2.40 -4.87
C LYS A 45 -7.17 -1.20 -4.32
N GLY A 46 -7.74 0.02 -4.31
CA GLY A 46 -7.06 1.23 -3.86
C GLY A 46 -6.00 1.76 -4.83
N GLN A 47 -5.97 1.25 -6.07
CA GLN A 47 -5.02 1.70 -7.08
C GLN A 47 -5.49 2.99 -7.75
N TYR A 48 -4.53 3.79 -8.24
CA TYR A 48 -4.88 4.95 -9.03
C TYR A 48 -5.58 4.57 -10.33
N VAL A 49 -6.72 5.18 -10.57
CA VAL A 49 -7.49 5.05 -11.82
C VAL A 49 -7.66 6.42 -12.43
N ALA A 50 -7.06 6.63 -13.62
CA ALA A 50 -7.27 7.83 -14.40
C ALA A 50 -8.74 8.03 -14.73
N GLU A 51 -9.12 9.25 -15.09
CA GLU A 51 -10.48 9.56 -15.51
C GLU A 51 -10.91 8.72 -16.72
N THR A 52 -12.02 7.99 -16.58
CA THR A 52 -12.54 7.12 -17.62
C THR A 52 -13.42 7.94 -18.56
N LYS A 53 -12.96 8.16 -19.80
CA LYS A 53 -13.75 8.90 -20.79
C LYS A 53 -15.02 8.14 -21.18
N PRO A 54 -16.20 8.77 -21.10
CA PRO A 54 -17.48 8.15 -21.50
C PRO A 54 -17.46 7.76 -22.98
N SER A 55 -17.67 6.49 -23.29
CA SER A 55 -17.68 5.94 -24.65
C SER A 55 -18.68 4.79 -24.78
N GLY A 56 -19.06 4.45 -26.00
CA GLY A 56 -20.02 3.39 -26.27
C GLY A 56 -21.47 3.86 -26.30
N ALA A 57 -22.42 2.95 -26.07
CA ALA A 57 -23.87 3.22 -26.03
C ALA A 57 -24.24 4.21 -24.91
N MET A 58 -25.43 4.79 -24.99
CA MET A 58 -25.89 5.80 -24.04
C MET A 58 -25.96 5.28 -22.61
N GLU A 59 -26.39 4.04 -22.42
CA GLU A 59 -26.45 3.37 -21.13
C GLU A 59 -25.07 3.16 -20.52
N ILE A 60 -24.08 2.77 -21.35
CA ILE A 60 -22.70 2.56 -20.92
C ILE A 60 -22.06 3.90 -20.54
N ARG A 61 -22.27 4.95 -21.33
CA ARG A 61 -21.80 6.30 -20.99
C ARG A 61 -22.38 6.80 -19.67
N LYS A 62 -23.67 6.52 -19.43
CA LYS A 62 -24.34 6.85 -18.17
C LYS A 62 -23.68 6.08 -17.00
N ALA A 63 -23.42 4.78 -17.16
CA ALA A 63 -22.76 3.96 -16.15
C ALA A 63 -21.34 4.46 -15.84
N ILE A 64 -20.56 4.84 -16.85
CA ILE A 64 -19.23 5.42 -16.67
C ILE A 64 -19.30 6.74 -15.89
N ASN A 65 -20.25 7.63 -16.24
CA ASN A 65 -20.43 8.90 -15.54
C ASN A 65 -20.82 8.71 -14.06
N GLU A 66 -21.72 7.76 -13.77
CA GLU A 66 -22.11 7.47 -12.39
C GLU A 66 -20.97 6.82 -11.60
N PHE A 67 -20.15 5.96 -12.22
CA PHE A 67 -18.94 5.44 -11.63
C PHE A 67 -17.93 6.56 -11.29
N GLU A 68 -17.69 7.52 -12.21
CA GLU A 68 -16.80 8.65 -11.96
C GLU A 68 -17.31 9.54 -10.81
N LYS A 69 -18.61 9.82 -10.75
CA LYS A 69 -19.22 10.56 -9.63
C LYS A 69 -19.05 9.84 -8.30
N MET A 70 -19.27 8.51 -8.28
CA MET A 70 -19.07 7.67 -7.11
C MET A 70 -17.59 7.71 -6.67
N LYS A 71 -16.66 7.50 -7.60
CA LYS A 71 -15.20 7.57 -7.36
C LYS A 71 -14.83 8.91 -6.73
N GLN A 72 -15.24 10.03 -7.33
CA GLN A 72 -14.96 11.36 -6.81
C GLN A 72 -15.57 11.62 -5.42
N ARG A 73 -16.76 11.07 -5.15
CA ARG A 73 -17.37 11.16 -3.82
C ARG A 73 -16.56 10.41 -2.78
N ILE A 74 -16.14 9.18 -3.07
CA ILE A 74 -15.32 8.38 -2.18
C ILE A 74 -13.97 9.08 -1.92
N LEU A 75 -13.30 9.59 -2.95
CA LEU A 75 -12.03 10.32 -2.80
C LEU A 75 -12.19 11.59 -1.94
N ARG A 76 -13.28 12.33 -2.10
CA ARG A 76 -13.60 13.49 -1.25
C ARG A 76 -13.81 13.08 0.21
N HIS A 77 -14.55 12.00 0.47
CA HIS A 77 -14.73 11.50 1.84
C HIS A 77 -13.41 11.09 2.48
N ILE A 78 -12.54 10.40 1.75
CA ILE A 78 -11.19 10.04 2.23
C ILE A 78 -10.40 11.31 2.55
N SER A 79 -10.36 12.29 1.65
CA SER A 79 -9.65 13.56 1.84
C SER A 79 -10.20 14.36 3.04
N GLN A 80 -11.52 14.47 3.18
CA GLN A 80 -12.15 15.14 4.32
C GLN A 80 -11.81 14.45 5.65
N ARG A 81 -11.87 13.11 5.68
CA ARG A 81 -11.51 12.33 6.87
C ARG A 81 -10.04 12.55 7.23
N THR A 82 -9.16 12.55 6.24
CA THR A 82 -7.72 12.80 6.44
C THR A 82 -7.45 14.21 6.97
N SER A 83 -8.10 15.23 6.39
CA SER A 83 -7.97 16.61 6.86
C SER A 83 -8.49 16.81 8.29
N MET A 84 -9.62 16.18 8.63
CA MET A 84 -10.16 16.22 9.99
C MET A 84 -9.21 15.56 10.98
N LEU A 85 -8.65 14.40 10.65
CA LEU A 85 -7.67 13.71 11.50
C LEU A 85 -6.38 14.52 11.67
N SER A 86 -5.93 15.20 10.62
CA SER A 86 -4.79 16.10 10.68
C SER A 86 -5.03 17.26 11.64
N GLY A 87 -6.23 17.89 11.59
CA GLY A 87 -6.63 18.93 12.52
C GLY A 87 -6.66 18.44 13.97
N ILE A 88 -7.34 17.32 14.23
CA ILE A 88 -7.41 16.72 15.57
C ILE A 88 -6.01 16.42 16.13
N SER A 89 -5.12 15.91 15.30
CA SER A 89 -3.76 15.57 15.75
C SER A 89 -2.93 16.81 16.07
N HIS A 90 -3.08 17.88 15.30
CA HIS A 90 -2.46 19.17 15.63
C HIS A 90 -2.96 19.67 17.00
N ASP A 91 -4.27 19.60 17.22
CA ASP A 91 -4.90 20.06 18.44
C ASP A 91 -4.58 19.19 19.66
N LEU A 92 -4.30 17.90 19.47
CA LEU A 92 -3.83 17.00 20.52
C LEU A 92 -2.33 17.17 20.80
N LYS A 93 -1.52 17.53 19.82
CA LYS A 93 -0.08 17.73 19.99
C LYS A 93 0.23 18.89 20.93
N THR A 94 -0.57 19.95 20.89
CA THR A 94 -0.38 21.16 21.73
C THR A 94 -0.50 20.86 23.23
N PRO A 95 -1.61 20.27 23.75
CA PRO A 95 -1.72 19.94 25.18
C PRO A 95 -0.71 18.88 25.63
N LEU A 96 -0.39 17.90 24.79
CA LEU A 96 0.63 16.89 25.12
C LEU A 96 2.02 17.53 25.25
N THR A 97 2.35 18.51 24.41
CA THR A 97 3.61 19.25 24.52
C THR A 97 3.64 20.08 25.79
N SER A 98 2.53 20.73 26.15
CA SER A 98 2.40 21.48 27.41
C SER A 98 2.55 20.58 28.64
N LEU A 99 1.90 19.40 28.65
CA LEU A 99 2.04 18.40 29.71
C LEU A 99 3.49 17.94 29.85
N LYS A 100 4.14 17.65 28.71
CA LYS A 100 5.55 17.24 28.70
C LYS A 100 6.45 18.28 29.33
N LEU A 101 6.28 19.58 28.99
CA LEU A 101 7.04 20.67 29.57
C LEU A 101 6.78 20.84 31.08
N GLN A 102 5.51 20.74 31.53
CA GLN A 102 5.17 20.79 32.94
C GLN A 102 5.82 19.64 33.72
N ILE A 103 5.81 18.44 33.21
CA ILE A 103 6.47 17.29 33.84
C ILE A 103 7.99 17.50 33.87
N GLU A 104 8.60 18.04 32.81
CA GLU A 104 10.04 18.33 32.77
C GLU A 104 10.47 19.35 33.84
N ILE A 105 9.62 20.35 34.12
CA ILE A 105 9.85 21.34 35.17
C ILE A 105 9.69 20.70 36.58
N LEU A 106 8.70 19.80 36.74
CA LEU A 106 8.38 19.21 38.06
C LEU A 106 9.26 17.96 38.36
N ASN A 107 9.87 17.35 37.38
CA ASN A 107 10.61 16.08 37.52
C ASN A 107 12.06 16.29 37.98
N LYS A 108 12.24 16.96 39.13
CA LYS A 108 13.59 17.18 39.71
C LYS A 108 14.23 15.89 40.24
N ASP A 109 13.42 14.90 40.62
CA ASP A 109 13.86 13.68 41.29
C ASP A 109 13.73 12.41 40.41
N GLY A 110 13.43 12.54 39.09
CA GLY A 110 13.26 11.38 38.19
C GLY A 110 11.98 10.55 38.43
N LYS A 111 11.11 10.95 39.39
CA LYS A 111 9.91 10.18 39.76
C LYS A 111 8.81 10.19 38.69
N LEU A 112 8.87 11.13 37.74
CA LEU A 112 7.86 11.33 36.70
C LEU A 112 8.32 10.82 35.33
N ASP A 113 9.48 10.14 35.23
CA ASP A 113 10.01 9.66 33.96
C ASP A 113 9.03 8.74 33.24
N LYS A 114 8.32 7.87 33.97
CA LYS A 114 7.30 7.00 33.41
C LYS A 114 6.16 7.77 32.74
N ILE A 115 5.72 8.90 33.34
CA ILE A 115 4.66 9.73 32.76
C ILE A 115 5.20 10.46 31.52
N LYS A 116 6.45 10.87 31.51
CA LYS A 116 7.13 11.45 30.35
C LYS A 116 7.19 10.45 29.19
N ASP A 117 7.50 9.19 29.48
CA ASP A 117 7.51 8.11 28.49
C ASP A 117 6.09 7.84 27.95
N ASP A 118 5.08 7.80 28.81
CA ASP A 118 3.68 7.62 28.38
C ASP A 118 3.23 8.76 27.45
N ILE A 119 3.62 10.00 27.71
CA ILE A 119 3.32 11.16 26.84
C ILE A 119 4.05 11.04 25.49
N ASN A 120 5.33 10.66 25.49
CA ASN A 120 6.07 10.44 24.25
C ASN A 120 5.44 9.33 23.43
N GLU A 121 4.95 8.25 24.06
CA GLU A 121 4.22 7.17 23.41
C GLU A 121 2.92 7.68 22.78
N MET A 122 2.12 8.51 23.49
CA MET A 122 0.91 9.12 22.95
C MET A 122 1.21 10.02 21.73
N GLN A 123 2.26 10.85 21.80
CA GLN A 123 2.66 11.69 20.65
C GLN A 123 3.03 10.84 19.44
N LYS A 124 3.76 9.74 19.66
CA LYS A 124 4.09 8.79 18.60
C LYS A 124 2.85 8.10 18.02
N MET A 125 1.91 7.68 18.87
CA MET A 125 0.64 7.07 18.43
C MET A 125 -0.13 8.00 17.50
N ILE A 126 -0.25 9.26 17.86
CA ILE A 126 -0.96 10.28 17.06
C ILE A 126 -0.25 10.48 15.73
N ALA A 127 1.08 10.59 15.73
CA ALA A 127 1.87 10.74 14.50
C ALA A 127 1.72 9.52 13.57
N ASP A 128 1.84 8.30 14.10
CA ASP A 128 1.70 7.06 13.35
C ASP A 128 0.29 6.92 12.74
N TYR A 129 -0.75 7.32 13.49
CA TYR A 129 -2.13 7.28 13.01
C TYR A 129 -2.40 8.32 11.92
N LEU A 130 -1.87 9.54 12.07
CA LEU A 130 -1.94 10.56 11.03
C LEU A 130 -1.28 10.11 9.74
N ASP A 131 -0.09 9.61 9.88
CA ASP A 131 0.69 9.11 8.78
C ASP A 131 -0.04 7.96 8.07
N TYR A 132 -0.69 7.06 8.80
CA TYR A 132 -1.56 6.02 8.23
C TYR A 132 -2.70 6.63 7.40
N SER A 133 -3.38 7.63 7.96
CA SER A 133 -4.53 8.26 7.30
C SER A 133 -4.16 9.08 6.06
N THR A 134 -3.01 9.79 6.08
CA THR A 134 -2.54 10.61 4.95
C THR A 134 -1.99 9.79 3.79
N SER A 135 -1.42 8.61 4.07
CA SER A 135 -0.87 7.74 3.04
C SER A 135 -1.87 7.28 1.99
N GLN A 136 -3.18 7.31 2.30
CA GLN A 136 -4.25 6.92 1.39
C GLN A 136 -4.65 8.02 0.39
N SER A 137 -4.27 9.29 0.60
CA SER A 137 -4.76 10.43 -0.19
C SER A 137 -3.87 10.83 -1.38
N GLU A 138 -2.62 10.39 -1.43
CA GLU A 138 -1.71 10.77 -2.51
C GLU A 138 -1.82 9.84 -3.72
N LEU A 139 -2.04 10.45 -4.90
CA LEU A 139 -2.33 9.73 -6.15
C LEU A 139 -1.15 9.69 -7.15
N SER A 140 -0.06 10.42 -6.89
CA SER A 140 1.05 10.52 -7.84
C SER A 140 1.96 9.29 -7.78
N SER A 141 2.12 8.62 -8.91
CA SER A 141 3.02 7.46 -9.07
C SER A 141 4.14 7.82 -10.04
N ASN A 142 5.39 7.70 -9.62
CA ASN A 142 6.57 8.02 -10.40
C ASN A 142 7.51 6.81 -10.53
N LYS A 143 8.31 6.78 -11.60
CA LYS A 143 9.38 5.80 -11.74
C LYS A 143 10.58 6.23 -10.90
N PHE A 144 11.08 5.36 -10.03
CA PHE A 144 12.23 5.63 -9.17
C PHE A 144 13.17 4.43 -9.08
N ASN A 145 14.41 4.66 -8.64
CA ASN A 145 15.41 3.62 -8.43
C ASN A 145 15.29 3.07 -7.01
N LEU A 146 14.83 1.81 -6.89
CA LEU A 146 14.68 1.10 -5.62
C LEU A 146 16.03 0.89 -4.91
N SER A 147 17.08 0.60 -5.67
CA SER A 147 18.41 0.29 -5.10
C SER A 147 19.01 1.53 -4.42
N ILE A 148 18.86 2.72 -5.01
CA ILE A 148 19.28 3.98 -4.39
C ILE A 148 18.48 4.22 -3.10
N MET A 149 17.15 4.05 -3.15
CA MET A 149 16.29 4.24 -1.98
C MET A 149 16.64 3.29 -0.83
N LEU A 150 16.96 2.02 -1.12
CA LEU A 150 17.39 1.05 -0.11
C LEU A 150 18.72 1.45 0.52
N ASN A 151 19.69 1.90 -0.28
CA ASN A 151 20.96 2.40 0.25
C ASN A 151 20.77 3.63 1.17
N GLU A 152 19.89 4.57 0.83
CA GLU A 152 19.54 5.69 1.72
C GLU A 152 18.94 5.20 3.06
N ILE A 153 18.10 4.16 3.01
CA ILE A 153 17.55 3.54 4.22
C ILE A 153 18.67 2.94 5.07
N MET A 154 19.61 2.22 4.45
CA MET A 154 20.75 1.62 5.14
C MET A 154 21.61 2.66 5.88
N HIS A 155 21.84 3.82 5.27
CA HIS A 155 22.56 4.91 5.91
C HIS A 155 21.87 5.42 7.19
N LYS A 156 20.54 5.45 7.23
CA LYS A 156 19.77 5.84 8.41
C LYS A 156 19.99 4.88 9.61
N PHE A 157 20.27 3.62 9.32
CA PHE A 157 20.49 2.58 10.33
C PHE A 157 21.97 2.21 10.49
N SER A 158 22.90 3.13 10.14
CA SER A 158 24.33 2.93 10.34
C SER A 158 24.62 2.69 11.83
N GLY A 159 25.10 1.50 12.18
CA GLY A 159 25.29 1.04 13.56
C GLY A 159 24.36 -0.11 13.99
N SER A 160 23.30 -0.39 13.24
CA SER A 160 22.47 -1.59 13.42
C SER A 160 22.97 -2.75 12.54
N LYS A 161 22.72 -3.99 12.97
CA LYS A 161 23.11 -5.19 12.19
C LYS A 161 22.11 -5.45 11.07
N ILE A 162 22.16 -4.60 10.04
CA ILE A 162 21.33 -4.74 8.84
C ILE A 162 22.22 -5.02 7.64
N TYR A 163 21.85 -6.01 6.85
CA TYR A 163 22.57 -6.41 5.64
C TYR A 163 21.69 -6.21 4.43
N LEU A 164 22.25 -5.64 3.35
CA LEU A 164 21.56 -5.43 2.09
C LEU A 164 22.26 -6.20 0.96
N GLU A 165 21.54 -7.15 0.37
CA GLU A 165 21.94 -7.84 -0.86
C GLU A 165 21.09 -7.31 -2.04
N CYS A 166 21.68 -6.41 -2.83
CA CYS A 166 21.05 -5.82 -4.01
C CYS A 166 22.04 -5.82 -5.17
N LYS A 167 21.96 -6.85 -6.04
CA LYS A 167 23.00 -7.13 -7.06
C LYS A 167 22.97 -6.19 -8.27
N LYS A 168 21.85 -5.52 -8.54
CA LYS A 168 21.68 -4.64 -9.70
C LYS A 168 20.73 -3.49 -9.40
N ASN A 169 20.66 -2.52 -10.31
CA ASN A 169 19.73 -1.42 -10.20
C ASN A 169 18.31 -1.87 -10.57
N TYR A 170 17.37 -1.77 -9.62
CA TYR A 170 15.96 -2.06 -9.81
C TYR A 170 15.17 -0.77 -9.89
N PHE A 171 14.22 -0.71 -10.86
CA PHE A 171 13.35 0.44 -11.03
C PHE A 171 11.90 0.01 -10.76
N LEU A 172 11.21 0.78 -9.93
CA LEU A 172 9.80 0.61 -9.64
C LEU A 172 9.01 1.83 -10.09
N THR A 173 7.74 1.61 -10.45
CA THR A 173 6.79 2.68 -10.66
C THR A 173 5.78 2.66 -9.52
N GLY A 174 5.71 3.74 -8.76
CA GLY A 174 4.87 3.80 -7.58
C GLY A 174 5.08 5.10 -6.79
N ARG A 175 4.47 5.18 -5.63
CA ARG A 175 4.64 6.28 -4.67
C ARG A 175 5.86 6.00 -3.81
N GLN A 176 7.02 6.53 -4.22
CA GLN A 176 8.32 6.25 -3.62
C GLN A 176 8.32 6.41 -2.09
N HIS A 177 7.75 7.49 -1.57
CA HIS A 177 7.71 7.76 -0.13
C HIS A 177 6.89 6.71 0.65
N LEU A 178 5.80 6.19 0.09
CA LEU A 178 5.01 5.12 0.71
C LEU A 178 5.75 3.78 0.71
N ILE A 179 6.39 3.43 -0.40
CA ILE A 179 7.20 2.21 -0.49
C ILE A 179 8.38 2.30 0.49
N LYS A 180 9.08 3.46 0.55
CA LYS A 180 10.14 3.73 1.54
C LYS A 180 9.63 3.53 2.96
N ARG A 181 8.45 4.03 3.27
CA ARG A 181 7.79 3.89 4.58
C ARG A 181 7.44 2.44 4.91
N SER A 182 6.89 1.68 3.95
CA SER A 182 6.57 0.27 4.18
C SER A 182 7.82 -0.55 4.53
N ILE A 183 8.93 -0.31 3.82
CA ILE A 183 10.20 -0.96 4.09
C ILE A 183 10.75 -0.55 5.46
N LEU A 184 10.69 0.74 5.81
CA LEU A 184 11.11 1.23 7.13
C LEU A 184 10.30 0.56 8.25
N ASN A 185 8.99 0.45 8.13
CA ASN A 185 8.14 -0.21 9.13
C ASN A 185 8.51 -1.68 9.33
N ILE A 186 8.87 -2.40 8.25
CA ILE A 186 9.29 -3.80 8.36
C ILE A 186 10.66 -3.89 9.02
N ILE A 187 11.62 -3.04 8.64
CA ILE A 187 12.96 -3.01 9.23
C ILE A 187 12.90 -2.65 10.72
N GLU A 188 12.13 -1.63 11.09
CA GLU A 188 11.94 -1.25 12.49
C GLU A 188 11.31 -2.39 13.30
N ASN A 189 10.39 -3.15 12.69
CA ASN A 189 9.81 -4.33 13.30
C ASN A 189 10.83 -5.46 13.47
N ALA A 190 11.63 -5.73 12.44
CA ALA A 190 12.72 -6.71 12.46
C ALA A 190 13.73 -6.43 13.57
N LEU A 191 14.21 -5.19 13.69
CA LEU A 191 15.14 -4.76 14.74
C LEU A 191 14.54 -4.70 16.14
N LYS A 192 13.21 -4.57 16.23
CA LYS A 192 12.50 -4.53 17.51
C LYS A 192 12.35 -5.92 18.12
N TYR A 193 12.09 -6.92 17.31
CA TYR A 193 11.83 -8.29 17.74
C TYR A 193 13.03 -9.22 17.51
N GLY A 194 13.98 -8.82 16.66
CA GLY A 194 15.25 -9.49 16.39
C GLY A 194 16.45 -8.58 16.71
N ASN A 195 17.64 -9.09 16.43
CA ASN A 195 18.91 -8.36 16.55
C ASN A 195 19.51 -8.01 15.21
N THR A 196 19.11 -8.73 14.15
CA THR A 196 19.62 -8.60 12.80
C THR A 196 18.47 -8.55 11.80
N ALA A 197 18.68 -7.84 10.69
CA ALA A 197 17.76 -7.85 9.55
C ALA A 197 18.55 -8.03 8.25
N GLU A 198 18.11 -8.93 7.39
CA GLU A 198 18.71 -9.17 6.08
C GLU A 198 17.70 -8.79 4.97
N ILE A 199 18.10 -7.86 4.13
CA ILE A 199 17.26 -7.38 3.01
C ILE A 199 17.86 -7.94 1.72
N LYS A 200 17.06 -8.72 0.98
CA LYS A 200 17.45 -9.27 -0.32
C LYS A 200 16.50 -8.75 -1.39
N VAL A 201 17.07 -8.29 -2.51
CA VAL A 201 16.30 -7.91 -3.69
C VAL A 201 16.66 -8.84 -4.83
N SER A 202 15.66 -9.53 -5.34
CA SER A 202 15.78 -10.43 -6.49
C SER A 202 14.67 -10.15 -7.51
N ASP A 203 14.83 -10.64 -8.71
CA ASP A 203 13.81 -10.58 -9.75
C ASP A 203 13.51 -11.95 -10.31
N THR A 204 12.27 -12.15 -10.62
CA THR A 204 11.76 -13.34 -11.31
C THR A 204 10.98 -12.86 -12.53
N SER A 205 11.39 -13.28 -13.73
CA SER A 205 10.82 -12.99 -15.05
C SER A 205 10.08 -11.66 -15.25
N ASP A 206 9.19 -11.25 -14.34
CA ASP A 206 8.32 -10.07 -14.48
C ASP A 206 8.00 -9.37 -13.14
N LYS A 207 8.63 -9.80 -12.04
CA LYS A 207 8.35 -9.28 -10.69
C LYS A 207 9.65 -9.04 -9.92
N ILE A 208 9.67 -7.97 -9.13
CA ILE A 208 10.73 -7.72 -8.15
C ILE A 208 10.25 -8.26 -6.81
N LEU A 209 11.08 -9.11 -6.21
CA LEU A 209 10.88 -9.68 -4.89
C LEU A 209 11.82 -8.98 -3.90
N ILE A 210 11.25 -8.38 -2.86
CA ILE A 210 11.99 -7.80 -1.73
C ILE A 210 11.71 -8.70 -0.53
N THR A 211 12.74 -9.36 -0.03
CA THR A 211 12.67 -10.20 1.16
C THR A 211 13.36 -9.48 2.31
N ILE A 212 12.73 -9.45 3.46
CA ILE A 212 13.32 -8.89 4.70
C ILE A 212 13.17 -9.96 5.76
N ASP A 213 14.30 -10.56 6.12
CA ASP A 213 14.39 -11.65 7.10
C ASP A 213 14.98 -11.11 8.40
N ASP A 214 14.44 -11.55 9.54
CA ASP A 214 14.94 -11.23 10.89
C ASP A 214 15.24 -12.50 11.68
N ASP A 215 16.05 -12.36 12.73
CA ASP A 215 16.40 -13.43 13.66
C ASP A 215 15.48 -13.46 14.91
N GLY A 216 14.33 -12.82 14.83
CA GLY A 216 13.34 -12.75 15.90
C GLY A 216 12.62 -14.07 16.16
N PRO A 217 11.65 -14.07 17.10
CA PRO A 217 10.89 -15.27 17.47
C PRO A 217 9.90 -15.74 16.39
N GLY A 218 9.72 -14.96 15.31
CA GLY A 218 8.74 -15.24 14.27
C GLY A 218 7.30 -14.95 14.69
N ILE A 219 6.36 -15.16 13.76
CA ILE A 219 4.93 -14.96 13.96
C ILE A 219 4.23 -16.31 13.87
N PRO A 220 3.53 -16.79 14.94
CA PRO A 220 2.78 -18.02 14.91
C PRO A 220 1.77 -18.04 13.74
N GLU A 221 1.61 -19.19 13.09
CA GLU A 221 0.79 -19.32 11.88
C GLU A 221 -0.64 -18.79 12.07
N LYS A 222 -1.27 -19.09 13.20
CA LYS A 222 -2.63 -18.64 13.54
C LYS A 222 -2.77 -17.13 13.71
N GLU A 223 -1.65 -16.43 13.90
CA GLU A 223 -1.61 -14.99 14.15
C GLU A 223 -1.16 -14.15 12.93
N ARG A 224 -0.67 -14.80 11.87
CA ARG A 224 -0.12 -14.12 10.68
C ARG A 224 -1.12 -13.18 10.00
N GLU A 225 -2.39 -13.57 9.92
CA GLU A 225 -3.44 -12.68 9.40
C GLU A 225 -3.85 -11.59 10.40
N ARG A 226 -3.76 -11.89 11.70
CA ARG A 226 -4.19 -10.97 12.75
C ARG A 226 -3.20 -9.82 12.95
N VAL A 227 -1.90 -10.08 12.82
CA VAL A 227 -0.86 -9.04 12.97
C VAL A 227 -0.91 -7.98 11.88
N LEU A 228 -1.61 -8.25 10.78
CA LEU A 228 -1.88 -7.28 9.71
C LEU A 228 -3.08 -6.36 10.01
N ARG A 229 -3.85 -6.63 11.09
CA ARG A 229 -4.95 -5.77 11.49
C ARG A 229 -4.46 -4.56 12.27
N PRO A 230 -5.04 -3.36 12.07
CA PRO A 230 -4.70 -2.19 12.86
C PRO A 230 -4.87 -2.44 14.36
N PHE A 231 -3.95 -1.91 15.17
CA PHE A 231 -3.94 -1.99 16.62
C PHE A 231 -3.77 -3.40 17.21
N TYR A 232 -3.52 -4.41 16.38
CA TYR A 232 -3.28 -5.76 16.86
C TYR A 232 -1.83 -5.96 17.29
N ARG A 233 -1.62 -6.62 18.45
CA ARG A 233 -0.31 -6.98 19.01
C ARG A 233 -0.36 -8.41 19.54
N LEU A 234 0.69 -9.21 19.25
CA LEU A 234 0.87 -10.55 19.79
C LEU A 234 1.07 -10.50 21.31
N ASP A 235 1.92 -9.57 21.76
CA ASP A 235 2.23 -9.36 23.17
C ASP A 235 1.34 -8.27 23.76
N LYS A 236 0.42 -8.65 24.64
CA LYS A 236 -0.47 -7.74 25.36
C LYS A 236 0.22 -7.11 26.59
N SER A 237 1.42 -7.56 26.95
CA SER A 237 2.15 -7.01 28.09
C SER A 237 2.76 -5.65 27.72
N ARG A 238 2.30 -4.58 28.34
CA ARG A 238 2.87 -3.22 28.23
C ARG A 238 4.37 -3.15 28.54
N LYS A 239 4.94 -4.19 29.19
CA LYS A 239 6.32 -4.21 29.68
C LYS A 239 7.37 -4.55 28.64
N SER A 240 7.00 -5.26 27.55
CA SER A 240 7.99 -5.84 26.64
C SER A 240 8.41 -4.92 25.46
N SER A 241 7.70 -3.85 25.17
CA SER A 241 8.10 -2.94 24.10
C SER A 241 7.32 -1.63 24.16
N PRO A 242 7.79 -0.61 24.90
CA PRO A 242 7.22 0.73 24.86
C PRO A 242 7.28 1.31 23.44
N GLY A 243 6.20 1.93 22.99
CA GLY A 243 6.18 2.72 21.76
C GLY A 243 5.70 2.01 20.48
N SER A 244 5.00 0.87 20.56
CA SER A 244 4.44 0.21 19.37
C SER A 244 2.91 0.12 19.44
N VAL A 245 2.26 0.86 18.58
CA VAL A 245 0.78 0.99 18.52
C VAL A 245 0.11 -0.21 17.83
N GLY A 246 0.86 -1.06 17.13
CA GLY A 246 0.31 -2.14 16.30
C GLY A 246 -0.24 -1.65 14.95
N LEU A 247 0.27 -0.52 14.43
CA LEU A 247 -0.10 0.04 13.13
C LEU A 247 0.92 -0.27 12.02
N GLY A 248 2.17 -0.60 12.36
CA GLY A 248 3.25 -0.74 11.38
C GLY A 248 2.93 -1.73 10.26
N LEU A 249 2.53 -2.97 10.60
CA LEU A 249 2.25 -4.00 9.59
C LEU A 249 0.94 -3.75 8.83
N SER A 250 -0.07 -3.15 9.45
CA SER A 250 -1.29 -2.76 8.73
C SER A 250 -1.03 -1.65 7.71
N ILE A 251 -0.17 -0.68 8.04
CA ILE A 251 0.32 0.34 7.09
C ILE A 251 1.05 -0.31 5.91
N VAL A 252 1.92 -1.29 6.17
CA VAL A 252 2.61 -2.04 5.12
C VAL A 252 1.60 -2.73 4.21
N GLN A 253 0.63 -3.45 4.77
CA GLN A 253 -0.41 -4.14 4.02
C GLN A 253 -1.19 -3.19 3.10
N ASP A 254 -1.62 -2.04 3.60
CA ASP A 254 -2.37 -1.04 2.83
C ASP A 254 -1.53 -0.43 1.71
N ILE A 255 -0.26 -0.10 2.00
CA ILE A 255 0.67 0.43 0.98
C ILE A 255 0.88 -0.61 -0.12
N VAL A 256 1.16 -1.85 0.23
CA VAL A 256 1.40 -2.95 -0.70
C VAL A 256 0.16 -3.19 -1.58
N ASN A 257 -1.02 -3.28 -0.97
CA ASN A 257 -2.29 -3.45 -1.68
C ASN A 257 -2.56 -2.29 -2.65
N SER A 258 -2.32 -1.05 -2.22
CA SER A 258 -2.54 0.15 -3.04
C SER A 258 -1.58 0.28 -4.23
N HIS A 259 -0.48 -0.49 -4.24
CA HIS A 259 0.45 -0.61 -5.36
C HIS A 259 0.19 -1.86 -6.22
N GLY A 260 -0.82 -2.67 -5.89
CA GLY A 260 -1.10 -3.93 -6.59
C GLY A 260 -0.04 -5.01 -6.34
N CYS A 261 0.74 -4.86 -5.27
CA CYS A 261 1.74 -5.81 -4.83
C CYS A 261 1.14 -6.84 -3.85
N LEU A 262 1.92 -7.86 -3.51
CA LEU A 262 1.53 -8.88 -2.54
C LEU A 262 2.50 -8.87 -1.37
N LEU A 263 1.97 -8.99 -0.16
CA LEU A 263 2.72 -9.15 1.07
C LEU A 263 2.56 -10.59 1.54
N TYR A 264 3.67 -11.26 1.75
CA TYR A 264 3.72 -12.62 2.30
C TYR A 264 4.56 -12.61 3.58
N THR A 265 4.10 -13.34 4.59
CA THR A 265 4.90 -13.69 5.76
C THR A 265 5.42 -15.11 5.54
N SER A 266 6.74 -15.31 5.54
CA SER A 266 7.33 -16.65 5.52
C SER A 266 7.51 -17.18 6.94
N PRO A 267 7.52 -18.51 7.17
CA PRO A 267 7.93 -19.08 8.44
C PRO A 267 9.37 -18.65 8.74
N SER A 268 9.64 -18.33 10.02
CA SER A 268 11.02 -18.04 10.48
C SER A 268 11.93 -19.23 10.16
N PRO A 269 13.22 -19.01 9.79
CA PRO A 269 14.18 -20.09 9.63
C PRO A 269 14.27 -21.03 10.84
N ARG A 270 13.91 -20.54 12.05
CA ARG A 270 13.83 -21.37 13.28
C ARG A 270 12.63 -22.31 13.31
N ASP A 271 11.57 -22.05 12.57
CA ASP A 271 10.38 -22.92 12.52
C ASP A 271 10.63 -24.16 11.66
N SER A 272 11.59 -24.09 10.71
CA SER A 272 11.98 -25.22 9.86
C SER A 272 12.78 -26.33 10.61
N PHE A 273 13.26 -26.04 11.82
CA PHE A 273 13.99 -27.00 12.67
C PHE A 273 13.12 -27.64 13.77
N ARG A 274 11.80 -27.36 13.81
CA ARG A 274 10.86 -27.92 14.80
C ARG A 274 9.83 -28.89 14.21
N SER A 275 10.04 -29.39 13.00
CA SER A 275 9.23 -30.50 12.43
C SER A 275 9.87 -31.85 12.72
#